data_826b8364ec093cb80b166f461b4640f3
#
_entry.id   826b8364ec093cb80b166f461b4640f3
#
_cell.length_a   1.000
_cell.length_b   1.000
_cell.length_c   1.000
_cell.angle_alpha   90.00
_cell.angle_beta   90.00
_cell.angle_gamma   90.00
#
_symmetry.space_group_name_H-M   'P 1'
#
loop_
_entity.id
_entity.type
_entity.pdbx_description
1 polymer ?
#
loop_
_entity_poly.entity_id
_entity_poly.type
_entity_poly.pdbx_seq_one_letter_code
_entity_poly.pdbx_strand_id
1 'polypeptide(L)'
;DEMYVYGVYFVPEHQAHKVHAVYSSMHFERIFIPNEYHGTASEAFEKLDTRHREIHKALDANKEASRKFLQDNSTKIVSAKAALDACSSSFDIRKLAACTPGDTNTFYILCGWMTEKDALAFRKDIQNDEKIFCLMEDQKAPATQKPPTKLRNPKLFKPFEMYVKMYGLPAYNEMDPTWFVAITYSFIFGAMFGDVGQGLVLFLGGLFLYKTKKMDLAGIISCAGVFSVFFGFMYGSFFGFEDVLKAIWLKPMNQMMDVPLVGRLNAVFVIAIGFGMFIILICMVFNIINSIRRGDTEKTWFDSNAVAGLVFYGSIVLTIGLFISGKKLPAAAILVIMFGVPLLLMFLKEPLTNLVEKKSEILPEQKGMFFVQSFFELFEVLLSYLSNTLSFPVSYTHLTLP
;
A
#
# COMPACT_ATOMS: atom_id res chain seq x y z
N ASP A 1 7.64 -45.56 2.96
CA ASP A 1 7.82 -44.32 3.74
C ASP A 1 8.78 -44.60 4.87
N GLU A 2 9.94 -44.02 4.84
CA GLU A 2 11.02 -44.25 5.85
C GLU A 2 10.69 -43.70 7.26
N MET A 3 9.56 -43.05 7.42
CA MET A 3 9.15 -42.39 8.68
C MET A 3 8.11 -43.15 9.51
N TYR A 4 7.49 -44.23 8.99
CA TYR A 4 6.45 -44.95 9.70
C TYR A 4 6.72 -46.43 9.80
N VAL A 5 6.55 -47.01 11.01
CA VAL A 5 6.64 -48.44 11.26
C VAL A 5 5.23 -48.98 11.40
N TYR A 6 4.88 -49.90 10.55
CA TYR A 6 3.57 -50.57 10.58
C TYR A 6 3.67 -51.84 11.44
N GLY A 7 2.75 -51.98 12.38
CA GLY A 7 2.69 -53.14 13.29
C GLY A 7 1.27 -53.68 13.38
N VAL A 8 1.16 -55.00 13.50
CA VAL A 8 -0.11 -55.69 13.77
C VAL A 8 0.03 -56.34 15.14
N TYR A 9 -0.93 -56.10 16.01
CA TYR A 9 -0.96 -56.75 17.31
C TYR A 9 -2.30 -57.44 17.56
N PHE A 10 -2.28 -58.52 18.29
CA PHE A 10 -3.44 -59.31 18.66
C PHE A 10 -3.62 -59.21 20.16
N VAL A 11 -4.81 -58.82 20.60
CA VAL A 11 -5.11 -58.63 22.03
C VAL A 11 -6.49 -59.22 22.32
N PRO A 12 -6.66 -59.94 23.47
CA PRO A 12 -7.96 -60.36 23.92
C PRO A 12 -8.87 -59.14 24.16
N GLU A 13 -10.15 -59.27 23.83
CA GLU A 13 -11.10 -58.15 23.83
C GLU A 13 -11.17 -57.43 25.19
N HIS A 14 -11.09 -58.17 26.30
CA HIS A 14 -11.14 -57.58 27.64
C HIS A 14 -9.93 -56.73 28.02
N GLN A 15 -8.82 -56.82 27.26
CA GLN A 15 -7.60 -56.00 27.47
C GLN A 15 -7.38 -54.98 26.38
N ALA A 16 -8.20 -54.94 25.35
CA ALA A 16 -8.08 -54.06 24.20
C ALA A 16 -8.00 -52.58 24.61
N HIS A 17 -8.80 -52.17 25.56
CA HIS A 17 -8.85 -50.78 26.03
C HIS A 17 -7.54 -50.32 26.67
N LYS A 18 -6.89 -51.20 27.47
CA LYS A 18 -5.61 -50.88 28.11
C LYS A 18 -4.47 -50.77 27.10
N VAL A 19 -4.45 -51.67 26.11
CA VAL A 19 -3.43 -51.66 25.07
C VAL A 19 -3.60 -50.46 24.15
N HIS A 20 -4.86 -50.09 23.80
CA HIS A 20 -5.13 -48.89 23.04
C HIS A 20 -4.69 -47.62 23.77
N ALA A 21 -4.89 -47.52 25.10
CA ALA A 21 -4.44 -46.37 25.86
C ALA A 21 -2.91 -46.20 25.83
N VAL A 22 -2.19 -47.28 25.93
CA VAL A 22 -0.70 -47.28 25.85
C VAL A 22 -0.22 -46.85 24.47
N TYR A 23 -0.78 -47.44 23.41
CA TYR A 23 -0.35 -47.06 22.04
C TYR A 23 -0.78 -45.65 21.64
N SER A 24 -1.91 -45.17 22.10
CA SER A 24 -2.36 -43.78 21.85
C SER A 24 -1.40 -42.76 22.50
N SER A 25 -0.77 -43.11 23.64
CA SER A 25 0.23 -42.24 24.26
C SER A 25 1.55 -42.15 23.48
N MET A 26 1.78 -43.07 22.55
CA MET A 26 2.99 -43.11 21.69
C MET A 26 2.69 -42.58 20.25
N HIS A 27 1.67 -41.75 20.05
CA HIS A 27 1.24 -41.24 18.74
C HIS A 27 0.92 -42.35 17.73
N PHE A 28 0.36 -43.45 18.17
CA PHE A 28 -0.07 -44.54 17.31
C PHE A 28 -1.38 -44.16 16.57
N GLU A 29 -1.36 -44.25 15.27
CA GLU A 29 -2.54 -44.04 14.42
C GLU A 29 -3.11 -45.41 14.00
N ARG A 30 -4.42 -45.62 14.30
CA ARG A 30 -5.09 -46.87 13.98
C ARG A 30 -5.53 -46.85 12.50
N ILE A 31 -5.01 -47.77 11.72
CA ILE A 31 -5.41 -48.00 10.35
C ILE A 31 -6.58 -48.97 10.32
N PHE A 32 -7.72 -48.55 9.80
CA PHE A 32 -8.86 -49.41 9.52
C PHE A 32 -8.73 -50.06 8.14
N ILE A 33 -8.65 -51.40 8.13
CA ILE A 33 -8.70 -52.13 6.89
C ILE A 33 -10.19 -52.41 6.60
N PRO A 34 -10.76 -51.92 5.47
CA PRO A 34 -12.15 -52.20 5.10
C PRO A 34 -12.40 -53.69 4.96
N ASN A 35 -13.55 -54.15 5.44
CA ASN A 35 -13.95 -55.58 5.38
C ASN A 35 -14.21 -56.10 3.97
N GLU A 36 -14.06 -55.27 2.97
CA GLU A 36 -14.23 -55.60 1.54
C GLU A 36 -13.08 -56.44 0.98
N TYR A 37 -11.95 -56.49 1.65
CA TYR A 37 -10.78 -57.19 1.21
C TYR A 37 -10.61 -58.50 2.01
N HIS A 38 -10.92 -59.62 1.34
CA HIS A 38 -10.73 -60.94 1.88
C HIS A 38 -9.48 -61.59 1.26
N GLY A 39 -8.70 -62.31 2.03
CA GLY A 39 -7.49 -62.99 1.58
C GLY A 39 -6.23 -62.52 2.22
N THR A 40 -5.07 -62.80 1.64
CA THR A 40 -3.76 -62.35 2.11
C THR A 40 -3.53 -60.89 1.75
N ALA A 41 -2.65 -60.21 2.53
CA ALA A 41 -2.28 -58.80 2.25
C ALA A 41 -1.73 -58.61 0.83
N SER A 42 -1.04 -59.63 0.29
CA SER A 42 -0.52 -59.62 -1.10
C SER A 42 -1.62 -59.61 -2.13
N GLU A 43 -2.66 -60.47 -1.94
CA GLU A 43 -3.80 -60.53 -2.88
C GLU A 43 -4.65 -59.24 -2.83
N ALA A 44 -4.79 -58.66 -1.64
CA ALA A 44 -5.48 -57.37 -1.50
C ALA A 44 -4.72 -56.24 -2.21
N PHE A 45 -3.39 -56.24 -2.08
CA PHE A 45 -2.52 -55.28 -2.75
C PHE A 45 -2.60 -55.38 -4.28
N GLU A 46 -2.54 -56.59 -4.84
CA GLU A 46 -2.67 -56.80 -6.30
C GLU A 46 -4.02 -56.34 -6.84
N LYS A 47 -5.10 -56.61 -6.11
CA LYS A 47 -6.45 -56.16 -6.48
C LYS A 47 -6.55 -54.61 -6.44
N LEU A 48 -5.99 -54.00 -5.40
CA LEU A 48 -5.96 -52.55 -5.27
C LEU A 48 -5.09 -51.88 -6.35
N ASP A 49 -3.93 -52.44 -6.65
CA ASP A 49 -3.07 -51.92 -7.71
C ASP A 49 -3.68 -52.04 -9.09
N THR A 50 -4.34 -53.17 -9.35
CA THR A 50 -5.10 -53.36 -10.61
C THR A 50 -6.23 -52.32 -10.72
N ARG A 51 -7.00 -52.15 -9.64
CA ARG A 51 -8.09 -51.18 -9.60
C ARG A 51 -7.60 -49.73 -9.73
N HIS A 52 -6.48 -49.41 -9.07
CA HIS A 52 -5.83 -48.14 -9.18
C HIS A 52 -5.38 -47.81 -10.62
N ARG A 53 -4.77 -48.80 -11.31
CA ARG A 53 -4.39 -48.64 -12.73
C ARG A 53 -5.59 -48.44 -13.64
N GLU A 54 -6.69 -49.19 -13.40
CA GLU A 54 -7.94 -49.01 -14.16
C GLU A 54 -8.51 -47.60 -13.98
N ILE A 55 -8.57 -47.11 -12.72
CA ILE A 55 -9.09 -45.79 -12.43
C ILE A 55 -8.22 -44.70 -13.05
N HIS A 56 -6.88 -44.81 -12.93
CA HIS A 56 -5.96 -43.88 -13.57
C HIS A 56 -6.13 -43.84 -15.09
N LYS A 57 -6.26 -45.00 -15.74
CA LYS A 57 -6.50 -45.08 -17.18
C LYS A 57 -7.84 -44.48 -17.60
N ALA A 58 -8.89 -44.70 -16.82
CA ALA A 58 -10.20 -44.08 -17.05
C ALA A 58 -10.15 -42.54 -16.81
N LEU A 59 -9.40 -42.09 -15.82
CA LEU A 59 -9.24 -40.68 -15.52
C LEU A 59 -8.47 -39.94 -16.62
N ASP A 60 -7.42 -40.56 -17.16
CA ASP A 60 -6.64 -39.97 -18.24
C ASP A 60 -7.45 -39.92 -19.53
N ALA A 61 -8.21 -40.99 -19.84
CA ALA A 61 -9.13 -41.01 -20.97
C ALA A 61 -10.21 -39.92 -20.86
N ASN A 62 -10.75 -39.72 -19.66
CA ASN A 62 -11.75 -38.69 -19.44
C ASN A 62 -11.14 -37.25 -19.54
N LYS A 63 -9.91 -37.06 -19.06
CA LYS A 63 -9.18 -35.81 -19.24
C LYS A 63 -8.93 -35.49 -20.71
N GLU A 64 -8.53 -36.45 -21.49
CA GLU A 64 -8.33 -36.29 -22.94
C GLU A 64 -9.64 -35.97 -23.66
N ALA A 65 -10.71 -36.73 -23.36
CA ALA A 65 -12.03 -36.47 -23.91
C ALA A 65 -12.54 -35.07 -23.59
N SER A 66 -12.37 -34.64 -22.33
CA SER A 66 -12.73 -33.29 -21.89
C SER A 66 -11.90 -32.21 -22.59
N ARG A 67 -10.59 -32.43 -22.76
CA ARG A 67 -9.71 -31.52 -23.51
C ARG A 67 -10.14 -31.37 -24.96
N LYS A 68 -10.44 -32.52 -25.63
CA LYS A 68 -10.88 -32.53 -27.02
C LYS A 68 -12.23 -31.81 -27.16
N PHE A 69 -13.17 -32.07 -26.26
CA PHE A 69 -14.48 -31.43 -26.25
C PHE A 69 -14.35 -29.90 -26.07
N LEU A 70 -13.46 -29.43 -25.15
CA LEU A 70 -13.19 -28.00 -24.95
C LEU A 70 -12.52 -27.37 -26.17
N GLN A 71 -11.59 -28.08 -26.82
CA GLN A 71 -10.96 -27.60 -28.04
C GLN A 71 -11.95 -27.47 -29.21
N ASP A 72 -12.78 -28.48 -29.44
CA ASP A 72 -13.76 -28.50 -30.52
C ASP A 72 -14.85 -27.42 -30.33
N ASN A 73 -15.17 -27.07 -29.10
CA ASN A 73 -16.18 -26.05 -28.78
C ASN A 73 -15.59 -24.69 -28.33
N SER A 74 -14.27 -24.52 -28.38
CA SER A 74 -13.58 -23.33 -27.86
C SER A 74 -14.12 -22.03 -28.45
N THR A 75 -14.34 -21.96 -29.75
CA THR A 75 -14.89 -20.79 -30.44
C THR A 75 -16.30 -20.46 -29.96
N LYS A 76 -17.15 -21.46 -29.78
CA LYS A 76 -18.53 -21.29 -29.29
C LYS A 76 -18.54 -20.81 -27.83
N ILE A 77 -17.69 -21.40 -27.00
CA ILE A 77 -17.57 -21.02 -25.57
C ILE A 77 -17.07 -19.58 -25.44
N VAL A 78 -16.03 -19.22 -26.21
CA VAL A 78 -15.47 -17.85 -26.18
C VAL A 78 -16.49 -16.83 -26.69
N SER A 79 -17.20 -17.13 -27.79
CA SER A 79 -18.23 -16.24 -28.33
C SER A 79 -19.43 -16.09 -27.37
N ALA A 80 -19.88 -17.19 -26.76
CA ALA A 80 -20.95 -17.15 -25.76
C ALA A 80 -20.55 -16.36 -24.52
N LYS A 81 -19.30 -16.54 -24.03
CA LYS A 81 -18.76 -15.75 -22.93
C LYS A 81 -18.73 -14.28 -23.28
N ALA A 82 -18.19 -13.91 -24.44
CA ALA A 82 -18.13 -12.52 -24.88
C ALA A 82 -19.52 -11.87 -24.97
N ALA A 83 -20.52 -12.61 -25.48
CA ALA A 83 -21.89 -12.14 -25.54
C ALA A 83 -22.52 -11.95 -24.14
N LEU A 84 -22.26 -12.88 -23.20
CA LEU A 84 -22.72 -12.76 -21.82
C LEU A 84 -22.03 -11.59 -21.08
N ASP A 85 -20.74 -11.43 -21.26
CA ASP A 85 -19.98 -10.31 -20.67
C ASP A 85 -20.50 -8.96 -21.21
N ALA A 86 -20.79 -8.87 -22.50
CA ALA A 86 -21.40 -7.68 -23.11
C ALA A 86 -22.81 -7.41 -22.58
N CYS A 87 -23.64 -8.45 -22.44
CA CYS A 87 -24.97 -8.32 -21.84
C CYS A 87 -24.91 -7.86 -20.37
N SER A 88 -24.02 -8.45 -19.58
CA SER A 88 -23.83 -8.08 -18.18
C SER A 88 -23.38 -6.64 -18.05
N SER A 89 -22.36 -6.22 -18.80
CA SER A 89 -21.90 -4.84 -18.82
C SER A 89 -22.99 -3.85 -19.25
N SER A 90 -23.77 -4.20 -20.26
CA SER A 90 -24.90 -3.38 -20.70
C SER A 90 -25.99 -3.26 -19.62
N PHE A 91 -26.25 -4.35 -18.89
CA PHE A 91 -27.22 -4.35 -17.79
C PHE A 91 -26.75 -3.47 -16.64
N ASP A 92 -25.48 -3.57 -16.24
CA ASP A 92 -24.89 -2.76 -15.16
C ASP A 92 -24.93 -1.27 -15.52
N ILE A 93 -24.63 -0.90 -16.75
CA ILE A 93 -24.75 0.49 -17.23
C ILE A 93 -26.21 0.98 -17.18
N ARG A 94 -27.16 0.16 -17.65
CA ARG A 94 -28.59 0.51 -17.60
C ARG A 94 -29.11 0.69 -16.18
N LYS A 95 -28.62 -0.10 -15.24
CA LYS A 95 -28.96 0.02 -13.82
C LYS A 95 -28.49 1.34 -13.22
N LEU A 96 -27.37 1.90 -13.70
CA LEU A 96 -26.83 3.19 -13.27
C LEU A 96 -27.45 4.38 -14.02
N ALA A 97 -28.09 4.16 -15.16
CA ALA A 97 -28.71 5.20 -15.94
C ALA A 97 -30.04 5.64 -15.34
N ALA A 98 -30.27 6.95 -15.28
CA ALA A 98 -31.59 7.49 -14.97
C ALA A 98 -32.54 7.18 -16.12
N CYS A 99 -33.71 6.64 -15.81
CA CYS A 99 -34.74 6.33 -16.79
C CYS A 99 -35.86 7.33 -16.66
N THR A 100 -36.18 7.98 -17.77
CA THR A 100 -37.34 8.91 -17.86
C THR A 100 -38.44 8.20 -18.63
N PRO A 101 -39.59 7.89 -18.01
CA PRO A 101 -40.72 7.32 -18.73
C PRO A 101 -41.31 8.39 -19.65
N GLY A 102 -41.21 8.13 -20.94
CA GLY A 102 -41.93 8.94 -21.96
C GLY A 102 -43.18 8.18 -22.45
N ASP A 103 -44.15 8.89 -23.00
CA ASP A 103 -45.40 8.28 -23.46
C ASP A 103 -45.23 7.22 -24.56
N THR A 104 -44.14 7.27 -25.32
CA THR A 104 -43.88 6.35 -26.45
C THR A 104 -42.49 5.71 -26.39
N ASN A 105 -41.49 6.34 -25.75
CA ASN A 105 -40.11 5.86 -25.70
C ASN A 105 -39.48 6.09 -24.34
N THR A 106 -38.73 5.10 -23.86
CA THR A 106 -37.95 5.17 -22.65
C THR A 106 -36.56 5.75 -22.96
N PHE A 107 -36.23 6.90 -22.40
CA PHE A 107 -34.90 7.50 -22.55
C PHE A 107 -34.02 7.13 -21.35
N TYR A 108 -32.77 6.76 -21.64
CA TYR A 108 -31.74 6.54 -20.64
C TYR A 108 -30.76 7.71 -20.63
N ILE A 109 -30.59 8.34 -19.48
CA ILE A 109 -29.66 9.46 -19.30
C ILE A 109 -28.44 8.93 -18.57
N LEU A 110 -27.28 8.97 -19.22
CA LEU A 110 -25.99 8.63 -18.67
C LEU A 110 -25.18 9.92 -18.49
N CYS A 111 -24.80 10.22 -17.26
CA CYS A 111 -23.89 11.32 -16.96
C CYS A 111 -22.54 10.76 -16.52
N GLY A 112 -21.45 11.31 -17.03
CA GLY A 112 -20.12 10.84 -16.69
C GLY A 112 -19.05 11.89 -16.93
N TRP A 113 -17.89 11.68 -16.34
CA TRP A 113 -16.72 12.53 -16.50
C TRP A 113 -15.77 11.92 -17.53
N MET A 114 -15.28 12.74 -18.44
CA MET A 114 -14.36 12.32 -19.50
C MET A 114 -13.27 13.36 -19.70
N THR A 115 -12.07 12.94 -20.15
CA THR A 115 -11.04 13.92 -20.51
C THR A 115 -11.42 14.60 -21.82
N GLU A 116 -11.03 15.86 -22.01
CA GLU A 116 -11.36 16.64 -23.21
C GLU A 116 -11.02 15.89 -24.52
N LYS A 117 -9.84 15.23 -24.55
CA LYS A 117 -9.42 14.44 -25.72
C LYS A 117 -10.31 13.24 -25.98
N ASP A 118 -10.65 12.51 -24.90
CA ASP A 118 -11.49 11.32 -24.98
C ASP A 118 -12.94 11.74 -25.34
N ALA A 119 -13.40 12.91 -24.85
CA ALA A 119 -14.70 13.47 -25.17
C ALA A 119 -14.84 13.85 -26.65
N LEU A 120 -13.81 14.47 -27.21
CA LEU A 120 -13.81 14.81 -28.66
C LEU A 120 -13.77 13.54 -29.54
N ALA A 121 -13.03 12.50 -29.12
CA ALA A 121 -13.03 11.22 -29.82
C ALA A 121 -14.40 10.55 -29.72
N PHE A 122 -14.96 10.46 -28.53
CA PHE A 122 -16.27 9.88 -28.26
C PHE A 122 -17.40 10.58 -29.06
N ARG A 123 -17.36 11.92 -29.13
CA ARG A 123 -18.30 12.65 -29.94
C ARG A 123 -18.25 12.27 -31.43
N LYS A 124 -17.04 12.05 -31.98
CA LYS A 124 -16.88 11.64 -33.38
C LYS A 124 -17.43 10.23 -33.62
N ASP A 125 -17.23 9.34 -32.67
CA ASP A 125 -17.71 7.95 -32.78
C ASP A 125 -19.22 7.84 -32.73
N ILE A 126 -19.90 8.75 -31.99
CA ILE A 126 -21.35 8.74 -31.82
C ILE A 126 -22.06 9.62 -32.88
N GLN A 127 -21.34 10.49 -33.58
CA GLN A 127 -21.93 11.48 -34.49
C GLN A 127 -22.82 10.87 -35.59
N ASN A 128 -22.64 9.60 -35.92
CA ASN A 128 -23.39 8.88 -36.95
C ASN A 128 -24.61 8.11 -36.39
N ASP A 129 -24.87 8.13 -35.10
CA ASP A 129 -25.98 7.40 -34.47
C ASP A 129 -27.10 8.39 -34.10
N GLU A 130 -28.17 8.39 -34.89
CA GLU A 130 -29.35 9.25 -34.70
C GLU A 130 -30.11 9.00 -33.38
N LYS A 131 -29.84 7.87 -32.72
CA LYS A 131 -30.50 7.47 -31.47
C LYS A 131 -29.82 7.98 -30.21
N ILE A 132 -28.62 8.54 -30.35
CA ILE A 132 -27.81 9.00 -29.23
C ILE A 132 -27.63 10.52 -29.27
N PHE A 133 -28.11 11.17 -28.26
CA PHE A 133 -27.88 12.62 -28.06
C PHE A 133 -26.77 12.80 -27.03
N CYS A 134 -25.70 13.52 -27.40
CA CYS A 134 -24.54 13.76 -26.52
C CYS A 134 -24.42 15.27 -26.26
N LEU A 135 -24.60 15.65 -24.99
CA LEU A 135 -24.33 16.98 -24.50
C LEU A 135 -22.97 17.02 -23.81
N MET A 136 -22.12 17.93 -24.23
CA MET A 136 -20.82 18.17 -23.59
C MET A 136 -20.83 19.53 -22.93
N GLU A 137 -20.57 19.56 -21.62
CA GLU A 137 -20.48 20.80 -20.87
C GLU A 137 -19.05 20.96 -20.34
N ASP A 138 -18.46 22.14 -20.54
CA ASP A 138 -17.22 22.51 -19.91
C ASP A 138 -17.45 22.79 -18.42
N GLN A 139 -16.58 22.29 -17.58
CA GLN A 139 -16.64 22.42 -16.11
C GLN A 139 -16.36 23.87 -15.63
N LYS A 140 -16.98 24.88 -16.23
CA LYS A 140 -16.89 26.27 -15.75
C LYS A 140 -17.98 26.64 -14.75
N ALA A 141 -19.01 25.82 -14.63
CA ALA A 141 -20.07 26.02 -13.65
C ALA A 141 -19.72 25.29 -12.32
N PRO A 142 -20.17 25.80 -11.16
CA PRO A 142 -20.00 25.10 -9.88
C PRO A 142 -20.78 23.79 -9.94
N ALA A 143 -20.11 22.74 -10.37
CA ALA A 143 -20.71 21.42 -10.43
C ALA A 143 -21.01 20.95 -9.00
N THR A 144 -22.24 20.51 -8.79
CA THR A 144 -22.70 19.92 -7.51
C THR A 144 -21.88 18.68 -7.12
N GLN A 145 -21.19 18.08 -8.09
CA GLN A 145 -20.33 16.94 -7.91
C GLN A 145 -18.91 17.22 -8.39
N LYS A 146 -17.93 16.94 -7.54
CA LYS A 146 -16.52 17.08 -7.90
C LYS A 146 -16.11 15.98 -8.90
N PRO A 147 -15.36 16.31 -9.98
CA PRO A 147 -14.92 15.32 -10.95
C PRO A 147 -13.92 14.31 -10.31
N PRO A 148 -13.94 13.05 -10.75
CA PRO A 148 -12.96 12.06 -10.31
C PRO A 148 -11.57 12.39 -10.87
N THR A 149 -10.54 12.08 -10.10
CA THR A 149 -9.17 12.32 -10.50
C THR A 149 -8.63 11.18 -11.36
N LYS A 150 -8.10 11.51 -12.54
CA LYS A 150 -7.33 10.59 -13.39
C LYS A 150 -5.86 10.98 -13.33
N LEU A 151 -5.02 10.15 -12.73
CA LEU A 151 -3.58 10.37 -12.68
C LEU A 151 -2.96 10.24 -14.07
N ARG A 152 -2.02 11.13 -14.40
CA ARG A 152 -1.27 11.11 -15.65
C ARG A 152 0.19 11.44 -15.39
N ASN A 153 0.99 10.41 -15.19
CA ASN A 153 2.40 10.54 -14.87
C ASN A 153 3.31 10.09 -16.03
N PRO A 154 4.55 10.61 -16.10
CA PRO A 154 5.58 10.12 -17.01
C PRO A 154 5.82 8.62 -16.81
N LYS A 155 6.32 7.95 -17.86
CA LYS A 155 6.54 6.48 -17.86
C LYS A 155 7.38 5.98 -16.68
N LEU A 156 8.32 6.79 -16.18
CA LEU A 156 9.18 6.44 -15.04
C LEU A 156 8.39 6.41 -13.71
N PHE A 157 7.48 7.36 -13.51
CA PHE A 157 6.70 7.47 -12.27
C PHE A 157 5.38 6.70 -12.33
N LYS A 158 4.94 6.31 -13.53
CA LYS A 158 3.67 5.61 -13.72
C LYS A 158 3.49 4.37 -12.83
N PRO A 159 4.49 3.48 -12.61
CA PRO A 159 4.34 2.35 -11.72
C PRO A 159 3.94 2.74 -10.29
N PHE A 160 4.40 3.89 -9.80
CA PHE A 160 4.12 4.39 -8.45
C PHE A 160 2.68 4.91 -8.27
N GLU A 161 1.92 5.11 -9.35
CA GLU A 161 0.48 5.37 -9.28
C GLU A 161 -0.26 4.26 -8.53
N MET A 162 0.28 3.03 -8.54
CA MET A 162 -0.27 1.91 -7.78
C MET A 162 -0.32 2.24 -6.28
N TYR A 163 0.73 2.80 -5.70
CA TYR A 163 0.76 3.18 -4.29
C TYR A 163 -0.25 4.28 -3.97
N VAL A 164 -0.31 5.31 -4.83
CA VAL A 164 -1.29 6.40 -4.65
C VAL A 164 -2.72 5.86 -4.73
N LYS A 165 -3.01 4.94 -5.65
CA LYS A 165 -4.34 4.30 -5.76
C LYS A 165 -4.69 3.44 -4.56
N MET A 166 -3.69 2.79 -3.93
CA MET A 166 -3.91 1.97 -2.72
C MET A 166 -4.30 2.82 -1.50
N TYR A 167 -3.70 4.00 -1.34
CA TYR A 167 -4.02 4.93 -0.25
C TYR A 167 -5.28 5.76 -0.53
N GLY A 168 -5.57 6.04 -1.77
CA GLY A 168 -6.69 6.85 -2.22
C GLY A 168 -6.22 7.91 -3.21
N LEU A 169 -7.06 8.17 -4.22
CA LEU A 169 -6.78 9.20 -5.21
C LEU A 169 -6.90 10.59 -4.59
N PRO A 170 -5.97 11.52 -4.88
CA PRO A 170 -6.09 12.90 -4.45
C PRO A 170 -7.34 13.54 -5.06
N ALA A 171 -7.90 14.55 -4.42
CA ALA A 171 -9.01 15.31 -4.98
C ALA A 171 -8.57 16.05 -6.27
N TYR A 172 -9.53 16.37 -7.15
CA TYR A 172 -9.22 16.94 -8.47
C TYR A 172 -8.33 18.20 -8.43
N ASN A 173 -8.51 19.04 -7.41
CA ASN A 173 -7.74 20.28 -7.23
C ASN A 173 -6.44 20.09 -6.42
N GLU A 174 -6.14 18.89 -5.94
CA GLU A 174 -4.94 18.59 -5.18
C GLU A 174 -3.76 18.27 -6.09
N MET A 175 -2.57 18.44 -5.54
CA MET A 175 -1.33 18.09 -6.22
C MET A 175 -1.15 16.56 -6.26
N ASP A 176 -0.74 16.03 -7.41
CA ASP A 176 -0.40 14.62 -7.55
C ASP A 176 0.89 14.29 -6.78
N PRO A 177 0.84 13.46 -5.73
CA PRO A 177 2.01 13.11 -4.94
C PRO A 177 2.88 12.01 -5.57
N THR A 178 2.48 11.45 -6.71
CA THR A 178 3.12 10.24 -7.29
C THR A 178 4.62 10.42 -7.52
N TRP A 179 5.05 11.57 -8.05
CA TRP A 179 6.47 11.83 -8.29
C TRP A 179 7.29 11.91 -6.99
N PHE A 180 6.71 12.50 -5.96
CA PHE A 180 7.35 12.61 -4.64
C PHE A 180 7.47 11.25 -3.95
N VAL A 181 6.38 10.45 -3.98
CA VAL A 181 6.39 9.07 -3.50
C VAL A 181 7.42 8.23 -4.23
N ALA A 182 7.52 8.36 -5.57
CA ALA A 182 8.48 7.62 -6.36
C ALA A 182 9.93 7.90 -5.95
N ILE A 183 10.27 9.18 -5.79
CA ILE A 183 11.64 9.58 -5.41
C ILE A 183 11.94 9.16 -3.97
N THR A 184 11.07 9.52 -3.02
CA THR A 184 11.31 9.25 -1.59
C THR A 184 11.34 7.76 -1.27
N TYR A 185 10.40 6.99 -1.83
CA TYR A 185 10.37 5.53 -1.65
C TYR A 185 11.63 4.86 -2.20
N SER A 186 12.00 5.17 -3.45
CA SER A 186 13.19 4.57 -4.07
C SER A 186 14.48 4.98 -3.35
N PHE A 187 14.57 6.23 -2.89
CA PHE A 187 15.69 6.73 -2.11
C PHE A 187 15.80 6.02 -0.76
N ILE A 188 14.72 5.93 0.00
CA ILE A 188 14.68 5.26 1.31
C ILE A 188 15.03 3.78 1.16
N PHE A 189 14.43 3.10 0.16
CA PHE A 189 14.75 1.70 -0.12
C PHE A 189 16.23 1.51 -0.44
N GLY A 190 16.78 2.35 -1.31
CA GLY A 190 18.20 2.29 -1.66
C GLY A 190 19.13 2.56 -0.49
N ALA A 191 18.81 3.57 0.34
CA ALA A 191 19.57 3.88 1.55
C ALA A 191 19.52 2.74 2.57
N MET A 192 18.40 2.03 2.61
CA MET A 192 18.14 0.90 3.49
C MET A 192 18.84 -0.38 3.00
N PHE A 193 18.71 -0.70 1.71
CA PHE A 193 19.27 -1.90 1.07
C PHE A 193 20.41 -1.53 0.09
N GLY A 194 21.38 -0.75 0.57
CA GLY A 194 22.51 -0.29 -0.24
C GLY A 194 23.51 -1.41 -0.54
N ASP A 195 23.28 -2.16 -1.60
CA ASP A 195 24.17 -3.21 -2.09
C ASP A 195 24.21 -3.22 -3.62
N VAL A 196 25.42 -3.16 -4.19
CA VAL A 196 25.60 -3.05 -5.64
C VAL A 196 25.12 -4.31 -6.37
N GLY A 197 25.47 -5.49 -5.87
CA GLY A 197 25.13 -6.76 -6.51
C GLY A 197 23.63 -7.07 -6.46
N GLN A 198 23.04 -6.99 -5.27
CA GLN A 198 21.62 -7.21 -5.05
C GLN A 198 20.80 -6.14 -5.78
N GLY A 199 21.21 -4.86 -5.71
CA GLY A 199 20.55 -3.76 -6.40
C GLY A 199 20.52 -3.93 -7.92
N LEU A 200 21.61 -4.45 -8.51
CA LEU A 200 21.67 -4.73 -9.95
C LEU A 200 20.73 -5.88 -10.34
N VAL A 201 20.64 -6.93 -9.53
CA VAL A 201 19.68 -8.03 -9.75
C VAL A 201 18.23 -7.50 -9.67
N LEU A 202 17.91 -6.67 -8.67
CA LEU A 202 16.58 -6.05 -8.53
C LEU A 202 16.27 -5.14 -9.72
N PHE A 203 17.23 -4.33 -10.17
CA PHE A 203 17.06 -3.46 -11.33
C PHE A 203 16.78 -4.24 -12.60
N LEU A 204 17.65 -5.19 -12.96
CA LEU A 204 17.51 -5.98 -14.18
C LEU A 204 16.31 -6.92 -14.16
N GLY A 205 16.09 -7.63 -13.06
CA GLY A 205 14.96 -8.51 -12.86
C GLY A 205 13.62 -7.76 -12.86
N GLY A 206 13.57 -6.63 -12.16
CA GLY A 206 12.40 -5.75 -12.15
C GLY A 206 12.08 -5.19 -13.54
N LEU A 207 13.10 -4.71 -14.26
CA LEU A 207 12.93 -4.19 -15.63
C LEU A 207 12.45 -5.27 -16.60
N PHE A 208 12.98 -6.48 -16.50
CA PHE A 208 12.56 -7.62 -17.31
C PHE A 208 11.10 -7.99 -17.07
N LEU A 209 10.69 -8.12 -15.80
CA LEU A 209 9.31 -8.43 -15.44
C LEU A 209 8.34 -7.30 -15.81
N TYR A 210 8.76 -6.04 -15.66
CA TYR A 210 7.95 -4.89 -16.05
C TYR A 210 7.69 -4.87 -17.56
N LYS A 211 8.70 -5.17 -18.38
CA LYS A 211 8.54 -5.21 -19.84
C LYS A 211 7.74 -6.42 -20.33
N THR A 212 7.94 -7.59 -19.73
CA THR A 212 7.30 -8.83 -20.19
C THR A 212 5.88 -8.99 -19.67
N LYS A 213 5.65 -8.76 -18.37
CA LYS A 213 4.36 -8.99 -17.70
C LYS A 213 3.59 -7.71 -17.40
N LYS A 214 4.15 -6.53 -17.66
CA LYS A 214 3.54 -5.21 -17.38
C LYS A 214 3.06 -5.05 -15.93
N MET A 215 3.77 -5.64 -14.97
CA MET A 215 3.45 -5.54 -13.55
C MET A 215 4.03 -4.23 -12.98
N ASP A 216 3.17 -3.35 -12.46
CA ASP A 216 3.61 -2.06 -11.89
C ASP A 216 4.59 -2.24 -10.71
N LEU A 217 4.36 -3.25 -9.86
CA LEU A 217 5.26 -3.56 -8.75
C LEU A 217 6.70 -3.86 -9.23
N ALA A 218 6.85 -4.55 -10.35
CA ALA A 218 8.18 -4.82 -10.92
C ALA A 218 8.89 -3.54 -11.39
N GLY A 219 8.12 -2.55 -11.88
CA GLY A 219 8.64 -1.23 -12.21
C GLY A 219 9.15 -0.47 -10.98
N ILE A 220 8.42 -0.55 -9.86
CA ILE A 220 8.83 0.04 -8.58
C ILE A 220 10.13 -0.59 -8.07
N ILE A 221 10.21 -1.93 -8.06
CA ILE A 221 11.41 -2.67 -7.64
C ILE A 221 12.61 -2.31 -8.53
N SER A 222 12.41 -2.14 -9.83
CA SER A 222 13.48 -1.72 -10.74
C SER A 222 14.01 -0.33 -10.40
N CYS A 223 13.13 0.65 -10.12
CA CYS A 223 13.56 1.98 -9.68
C CYS A 223 14.29 1.95 -8.34
N ALA A 224 13.78 1.18 -7.39
CA ALA A 224 14.42 0.98 -6.08
C ALA A 224 15.80 0.32 -6.21
N GLY A 225 15.96 -0.63 -7.15
CA GLY A 225 17.24 -1.27 -7.48
C GLY A 225 18.31 -0.29 -7.94
N VAL A 226 17.95 0.74 -8.72
CA VAL A 226 18.90 1.78 -9.14
C VAL A 226 19.48 2.53 -7.94
N PHE A 227 18.62 2.95 -7.00
CA PHE A 227 19.07 3.61 -5.77
C PHE A 227 19.85 2.66 -4.84
N SER A 228 19.49 1.37 -4.81
CA SER A 228 20.27 0.35 -4.08
C SER A 228 21.69 0.21 -4.61
N VAL A 229 21.86 0.20 -5.92
CA VAL A 229 23.20 0.22 -6.55
C VAL A 229 23.97 1.49 -6.17
N PHE A 230 23.32 2.66 -6.25
CA PHE A 230 23.94 3.93 -5.88
C PHE A 230 24.44 3.93 -4.43
N PHE A 231 23.58 3.58 -3.48
CA PHE A 231 23.96 3.50 -2.07
C PHE A 231 24.93 2.36 -1.78
N GLY A 232 24.87 1.25 -2.54
CA GLY A 232 25.83 0.18 -2.46
C GLY A 232 27.27 0.64 -2.74
N PHE A 233 27.48 1.51 -3.73
CA PHE A 233 28.77 2.15 -3.95
C PHE A 233 29.15 3.11 -2.82
N MET A 234 28.16 3.85 -2.27
CA MET A 234 28.41 4.76 -1.15
C MET A 234 28.86 4.00 0.12
N TYR A 235 28.29 2.85 0.39
CA TYR A 235 28.59 2.01 1.56
C TYR A 235 29.73 1.01 1.31
N GLY A 236 30.05 0.72 0.03
CA GLY A 236 31.08 -0.25 -0.36
C GLY A 236 30.64 -1.71 -0.20
N SER A 237 29.32 -2.00 -0.30
CA SER A 237 28.77 -3.36 -0.20
C SER A 237 28.54 -3.98 -1.57
N PHE A 238 28.99 -5.23 -1.75
CA PHE A 238 28.74 -6.03 -2.94
C PHE A 238 28.33 -7.45 -2.55
N PHE A 239 27.06 -7.82 -2.73
CA PHE A 239 26.45 -9.06 -2.25
C PHE A 239 26.71 -9.33 -0.76
N GLY A 240 26.69 -8.27 0.06
CA GLY A 240 26.95 -8.36 1.50
C GLY A 240 28.45 -8.38 1.88
N PHE A 241 29.36 -8.39 0.92
CA PHE A 241 30.80 -8.32 1.20
C PHE A 241 31.26 -6.85 1.23
N GLU A 242 31.77 -6.41 2.39
CA GLU A 242 32.24 -5.02 2.61
C GLU A 242 33.72 -4.81 2.25
N ASP A 243 34.45 -5.88 1.95
CA ASP A 243 35.88 -5.84 1.65
C ASP A 243 36.19 -5.73 0.16
N VAL A 244 35.21 -5.95 -0.72
CA VAL A 244 35.37 -5.95 -2.17
C VAL A 244 35.45 -4.53 -2.74
N LEU A 245 34.65 -3.62 -2.18
CA LEU A 245 34.56 -2.22 -2.61
C LEU A 245 34.96 -1.29 -1.46
N LYS A 246 35.74 -0.25 -1.79
CA LYS A 246 36.02 0.81 -0.80
C LYS A 246 34.79 1.71 -0.69
N ALA A 247 34.26 1.86 0.53
CA ALA A 247 33.20 2.79 0.81
C ALA A 247 33.61 4.22 0.44
N ILE A 248 32.76 4.92 -0.32
CA ILE A 248 33.03 6.31 -0.76
C ILE A 248 32.58 7.29 0.34
N TRP A 249 31.53 6.97 1.10
CA TRP A 249 30.96 7.89 2.08
C TRP A 249 31.02 7.34 3.50
N LEU A 250 30.23 6.34 3.85
CA LEU A 250 30.00 5.88 5.21
C LEU A 250 30.02 4.35 5.24
N LYS A 251 30.67 3.79 6.26
CA LYS A 251 30.46 2.37 6.63
C LYS A 251 29.36 2.33 7.69
N PRO A 252 28.16 1.81 7.40
CA PRO A 252 27.01 1.87 8.30
C PRO A 252 27.24 1.25 9.67
N MET A 253 28.07 0.21 9.77
CA MET A 253 28.33 -0.51 11.03
C MET A 253 29.34 0.18 11.94
N ASN A 254 30.30 0.94 11.41
CA ASN A 254 31.47 1.36 12.16
C ASN A 254 31.49 2.84 12.57
N GLN A 255 30.64 3.67 11.99
CA GLN A 255 30.67 5.11 12.30
C GLN A 255 29.68 5.49 13.37
N MET A 256 30.23 5.86 14.52
CA MET A 256 29.47 6.38 15.64
C MET A 256 29.63 7.91 15.74
N MET A 257 28.51 8.60 16.02
CA MET A 257 28.46 10.03 16.26
C MET A 257 28.17 10.26 17.75
N ASP A 258 28.94 11.14 18.38
CA ASP A 258 28.67 11.55 19.77
C ASP A 258 27.53 12.57 19.77
N VAL A 259 26.37 12.17 20.31
CA VAL A 259 25.22 13.06 20.50
C VAL A 259 25.20 13.51 21.97
N PRO A 260 25.17 14.81 22.22
CA PRO A 260 25.08 15.33 23.57
C PRO A 260 23.89 14.72 24.32
N LEU A 261 24.02 14.35 25.57
CA LEU A 261 23.01 13.72 26.43
C LEU A 261 22.67 12.25 26.17
N VAL A 262 22.73 11.76 24.92
CA VAL A 262 22.33 10.40 24.55
C VAL A 262 23.54 9.46 24.42
N GLY A 263 24.74 10.02 24.22
CA GLY A 263 25.98 9.25 24.06
C GLY A 263 26.27 8.90 22.61
N ARG A 264 26.94 7.76 22.39
CA ARG A 264 27.35 7.33 21.03
C ARG A 264 26.21 6.65 20.30
N LEU A 265 25.71 7.28 19.23
CA LEU A 265 24.74 6.72 18.33
C LEU A 265 25.36 6.44 16.97
N ASN A 266 24.79 5.45 16.25
CA ASN A 266 25.18 5.21 14.87
C ASN A 266 24.83 6.44 14.01
N ALA A 267 25.80 6.92 13.23
CA ALA A 267 25.65 8.12 12.41
C ALA A 267 24.50 7.99 11.39
N VAL A 268 24.29 6.79 10.82
CA VAL A 268 23.20 6.53 9.86
C VAL A 268 21.83 6.66 10.53
N PHE A 269 21.72 6.24 11.80
CA PHE A 269 20.49 6.40 12.57
C PHE A 269 20.11 7.88 12.76
N VAL A 270 21.08 8.73 13.12
CA VAL A 270 20.86 10.18 13.27
C VAL A 270 20.49 10.81 11.92
N ILE A 271 21.15 10.43 10.84
CA ILE A 271 20.84 10.90 9.49
C ILE A 271 19.43 10.47 9.07
N ALA A 272 19.03 9.22 9.36
CA ALA A 272 17.70 8.72 9.06
C ALA A 272 16.59 9.49 9.78
N ILE A 273 16.79 9.83 11.07
CA ILE A 273 15.87 10.71 11.83
C ILE A 273 15.77 12.08 11.15
N GLY A 274 16.92 12.71 10.86
CA GLY A 274 16.96 14.03 10.23
C GLY A 274 16.27 14.04 8.85
N PHE A 275 16.49 13.00 8.06
CA PHE A 275 15.83 12.82 6.77
C PHE A 275 14.31 12.63 6.91
N GLY A 276 13.88 11.83 7.89
CA GLY A 276 12.46 11.64 8.21
C GLY A 276 11.79 12.97 8.60
N MET A 277 12.43 13.74 9.49
CA MET A 277 11.96 15.07 9.88
C MET A 277 11.84 16.01 8.68
N PHE A 278 12.80 15.99 7.77
CA PHE A 278 12.78 16.79 6.54
C PHE A 278 11.62 16.42 5.63
N ILE A 279 11.36 15.10 5.43
CA ILE A 279 10.21 14.63 4.64
C ILE A 279 8.89 15.08 5.25
N ILE A 280 8.74 14.99 6.57
CA ILE A 280 7.51 15.42 7.27
C ILE A 280 7.27 16.92 7.01
N LEU A 281 8.29 17.77 7.11
CA LEU A 281 8.17 19.20 6.81
C LEU A 281 7.72 19.44 5.35
N ILE A 282 8.26 18.70 4.38
CA ILE A 282 7.83 18.81 2.98
C ILE A 282 6.36 18.38 2.82
N CYS A 283 5.96 17.28 3.46
CA CYS A 283 4.56 16.81 3.42
C CYS A 283 3.60 17.86 4.01
N MET A 284 3.98 18.52 5.11
CA MET A 284 3.20 19.62 5.69
C MET A 284 3.06 20.80 4.69
N VAL A 285 4.14 21.17 4.01
CA VAL A 285 4.09 22.21 2.97
C VAL A 285 3.15 21.81 1.84
N PHE A 286 3.19 20.54 1.39
CA PHE A 286 2.25 20.05 0.37
C PHE A 286 0.80 20.09 0.85
N ASN A 287 0.55 19.75 2.11
CA ASN A 287 -0.78 19.84 2.70
C ASN A 287 -1.28 21.29 2.74
N ILE A 288 -0.45 22.25 3.10
CA ILE A 288 -0.78 23.67 3.10
C ILE A 288 -1.13 24.14 1.68
N ILE A 289 -0.32 23.79 0.67
CA ILE A 289 -0.58 24.14 -0.74
C ILE A 289 -1.92 23.57 -1.19
N ASN A 290 -2.22 22.32 -0.87
CA ASN A 290 -3.47 21.67 -1.21
C ASN A 290 -4.67 22.31 -0.50
N SER A 291 -4.52 22.68 0.77
CA SER A 291 -5.56 23.35 1.57
C SER A 291 -5.87 24.76 1.05
N ILE A 292 -4.85 25.50 0.65
CA ILE A 292 -5.04 26.81 -0.02
C ILE A 292 -5.83 26.64 -1.33
N ARG A 293 -5.49 25.63 -2.13
CA ARG A 293 -6.20 25.35 -3.39
C ARG A 293 -7.66 24.94 -3.17
N ARG A 294 -7.96 24.30 -2.04
CA ARG A 294 -9.33 23.93 -1.64
C ARG A 294 -10.12 25.09 -1.05
N GLY A 295 -9.43 26.14 -0.60
CA GLY A 295 -10.06 27.27 0.10
C GLY A 295 -10.48 26.93 1.53
N ASP A 296 -9.86 25.92 2.15
CA ASP A 296 -10.15 25.48 3.51
C ASP A 296 -9.29 26.27 4.51
N THR A 297 -9.89 27.18 5.21
CA THR A 297 -9.18 28.10 6.13
C THR A 297 -8.62 27.35 7.35
N GLU A 298 -9.39 26.42 7.91
CA GLU A 298 -8.98 25.62 9.07
C GLU A 298 -7.74 24.81 8.76
N LYS A 299 -7.78 24.01 7.68
CA LYS A 299 -6.69 23.14 7.24
C LYS A 299 -5.50 23.89 6.65
N THR A 300 -5.63 25.20 6.39
CA THR A 300 -4.51 26.01 5.94
C THR A 300 -3.73 26.61 7.10
N TRP A 301 -4.39 27.10 8.15
CA TRP A 301 -3.76 27.90 9.19
C TRP A 301 -3.65 27.21 10.53
N PHE A 302 -4.71 26.52 10.98
CA PHE A 302 -4.87 26.12 12.39
C PHE A 302 -4.74 24.63 12.67
N ASP A 303 -4.79 23.80 11.67
CA ASP A 303 -4.72 22.34 11.84
C ASP A 303 -3.27 21.87 12.14
N SER A 304 -3.12 20.65 12.63
CA SER A 304 -1.84 20.01 12.95
C SER A 304 -0.88 19.92 11.76
N ASN A 305 -1.39 19.67 10.56
CA ASN A 305 -0.59 19.62 9.33
C ASN A 305 -0.64 20.94 8.53
N ALA A 306 -1.12 22.01 9.14
CA ALA A 306 -1.22 23.36 8.62
C ALA A 306 0.01 24.21 8.98
N VAL A 307 -0.12 25.54 8.80
CA VAL A 307 0.93 26.49 9.15
C VAL A 307 1.29 26.42 10.65
N ALA A 308 0.29 26.30 11.53
CA ALA A 308 0.54 26.18 12.97
C ALA A 308 1.36 24.91 13.29
N GLY A 309 0.99 23.76 12.72
CA GLY A 309 1.74 22.51 12.88
C GLY A 309 3.14 22.59 12.27
N LEU A 310 3.29 23.21 11.10
CA LEU A 310 4.59 23.41 10.45
C LEU A 310 5.54 24.24 11.32
N VAL A 311 5.06 25.34 11.94
CA VAL A 311 5.86 26.18 12.84
C VAL A 311 6.23 25.39 14.09
N PHE A 312 5.29 24.64 14.68
CA PHE A 312 5.56 23.83 15.85
C PHE A 312 6.60 22.74 15.57
N TYR A 313 6.37 21.90 14.56
CA TYR A 313 7.27 20.82 14.20
C TYR A 313 8.62 21.33 13.69
N GLY A 314 8.63 22.41 12.92
CA GLY A 314 9.85 23.10 12.49
C GLY A 314 10.67 23.64 13.67
N SER A 315 10.00 24.11 14.73
CA SER A 315 10.66 24.53 15.98
C SER A 315 11.32 23.35 16.70
N ILE A 316 10.68 22.17 16.70
CA ILE A 316 11.28 20.93 17.23
C ILE A 316 12.54 20.59 16.43
N VAL A 317 12.43 20.54 15.10
CA VAL A 317 13.56 20.19 14.21
C VAL A 317 14.72 21.17 14.37
N LEU A 318 14.43 22.48 14.44
CA LEU A 318 15.44 23.51 14.67
C LEU A 318 16.13 23.35 16.03
N THR A 319 15.37 23.12 17.08
CA THR A 319 15.90 22.94 18.43
C THR A 319 16.80 21.70 18.51
N ILE A 320 16.37 20.59 17.97
CA ILE A 320 17.17 19.34 17.90
C ILE A 320 18.43 19.56 17.05
N GLY A 321 18.32 20.22 15.90
CA GLY A 321 19.45 20.52 15.03
C GLY A 321 20.51 21.42 15.70
N LEU A 322 20.09 22.45 16.41
CA LEU A 322 20.99 23.31 17.20
C LEU A 322 21.65 22.53 18.33
N PHE A 323 20.90 21.67 19.02
CA PHE A 323 21.40 20.84 20.10
C PHE A 323 22.48 19.85 19.62
N ILE A 324 22.22 19.12 18.54
CA ILE A 324 23.20 18.19 17.95
C ILE A 324 24.44 18.94 17.43
N SER A 325 24.26 20.13 16.88
CA SER A 325 25.37 20.97 16.40
C SER A 325 26.19 21.61 17.54
N GLY A 326 25.85 21.37 18.79
CA GLY A 326 26.54 21.96 19.98
C GLY A 326 26.42 23.47 20.09
N LYS A 327 25.47 24.10 19.38
CA LYS A 327 25.22 25.55 19.45
C LYS A 327 24.31 25.87 20.63
N LYS A 328 24.42 27.12 21.12
CA LYS A 328 23.55 27.58 22.21
C LYS A 328 22.09 27.59 21.77
N LEU A 329 21.24 27.02 22.60
CA LEU A 329 19.78 27.06 22.40
C LEU A 329 19.26 28.49 22.50
N PRO A 330 18.18 28.86 21.82
CA PRO A 330 17.51 30.14 21.96
C PRO A 330 17.10 30.39 23.42
N ALA A 331 16.98 31.69 23.80
CA ALA A 331 16.52 32.04 25.12
C ALA A 331 15.17 31.40 25.47
N ALA A 332 14.96 31.04 26.73
CA ALA A 332 13.77 30.37 27.19
C ALA A 332 12.46 31.07 26.75
N ALA A 333 12.44 32.39 26.74
CA ALA A 333 11.30 33.19 26.29
C ALA A 333 10.96 32.91 24.78
N ILE A 334 11.99 32.78 23.93
CA ILE A 334 11.80 32.48 22.51
C ILE A 334 11.25 31.05 22.34
N LEU A 335 11.77 30.10 23.11
CA LEU A 335 11.27 28.71 23.07
C LEU A 335 9.79 28.63 23.49
N VAL A 336 9.41 29.35 24.55
CA VAL A 336 8.01 29.40 25.00
C VAL A 336 7.09 29.96 23.90
N ILE A 337 7.51 30.97 23.17
CA ILE A 337 6.75 31.54 22.06
C ILE A 337 6.71 30.56 20.89
N MET A 338 7.83 29.97 20.51
CA MET A 338 7.93 29.05 19.37
C MET A 338 7.09 27.79 19.54
N PHE A 339 6.94 27.30 20.77
CA PHE A 339 6.12 26.13 21.06
C PHE A 339 4.71 26.49 21.53
N GLY A 340 4.55 27.47 22.37
CA GLY A 340 3.29 27.83 23.01
C GLY A 340 2.28 28.43 22.04
N VAL A 341 2.72 29.35 21.16
CA VAL A 341 1.79 29.98 20.20
C VAL A 341 1.19 28.96 19.22
N PRO A 342 1.98 28.12 18.54
CA PRO A 342 1.39 27.11 17.64
C PRO A 342 0.50 26.09 18.35
N LEU A 343 0.86 25.66 19.56
CA LEU A 343 0.03 24.75 20.36
C LEU A 343 -1.31 25.39 20.69
N LEU A 344 -1.32 26.67 21.05
CA LEU A 344 -2.54 27.42 21.36
C LEU A 344 -3.40 27.62 20.10
N LEU A 345 -2.78 27.87 18.95
CA LEU A 345 -3.48 27.97 17.67
C LEU A 345 -4.13 26.65 17.26
N MET A 346 -3.44 25.50 17.44
CA MET A 346 -3.99 24.19 17.18
C MET A 346 -5.10 23.83 18.17
N PHE A 347 -4.95 24.17 19.45
CA PHE A 347 -5.96 23.91 20.47
C PHE A 347 -7.26 24.69 20.21
N LEU A 348 -7.16 25.92 19.72
CA LEU A 348 -8.30 26.80 19.43
C LEU A 348 -8.67 26.80 17.93
N LYS A 349 -8.37 25.73 17.18
CA LYS A 349 -8.57 25.70 15.72
C LYS A 349 -10.01 26.03 15.28
N GLU A 350 -11.01 25.42 15.92
CA GLU A 350 -12.44 25.66 15.59
C GLU A 350 -12.91 27.10 15.88
N PRO A 351 -12.70 27.65 17.11
CA PRO A 351 -13.06 29.03 17.41
C PRO A 351 -12.37 30.04 16.52
N LEU A 352 -11.07 29.82 16.21
CA LEU A 352 -10.32 30.74 15.34
C LEU A 352 -10.78 30.66 13.90
N THR A 353 -11.11 29.49 13.41
CA THR A 353 -11.68 29.31 12.07
C THR A 353 -13.04 30.02 11.96
N ASN A 354 -13.93 29.80 12.94
CA ASN A 354 -15.24 30.47 12.95
C ASN A 354 -15.11 32.00 13.03
N LEU A 355 -14.11 32.50 13.77
CA LEU A 355 -13.82 33.94 13.83
C LEU A 355 -13.36 34.48 12.45
N VAL A 356 -12.46 33.80 11.77
CA VAL A 356 -11.94 34.21 10.45
C VAL A 356 -13.03 34.13 9.38
N GLU A 357 -13.87 33.10 9.41
CA GLU A 357 -14.99 32.92 8.50
C GLU A 357 -16.22 33.78 8.84
N LYS A 358 -16.15 34.56 9.94
CA LYS A 358 -17.22 35.44 10.41
C LYS A 358 -18.55 34.73 10.63
N LYS A 359 -18.50 33.50 11.17
CA LYS A 359 -19.71 32.76 11.57
C LYS A 359 -20.32 33.40 12.81
N SER A 360 -21.63 33.29 12.95
CA SER A 360 -22.38 33.87 14.08
C SER A 360 -22.05 33.22 15.43
N GLU A 361 -21.66 31.96 15.43
CA GLU A 361 -21.28 31.21 16.62
C GLU A 361 -19.80 30.91 16.61
N ILE A 362 -19.05 31.59 17.52
CA ILE A 362 -17.59 31.44 17.62
C ILE A 362 -17.23 30.19 18.41
N LEU A 363 -17.96 29.88 19.47
CA LEU A 363 -17.74 28.72 20.34
C LEU A 363 -18.85 27.69 20.17
N PRO A 364 -18.52 26.37 20.19
CA PRO A 364 -19.52 25.32 20.18
C PRO A 364 -20.49 25.43 21.37
N GLU A 365 -21.74 24.98 21.18
CA GLU A 365 -22.78 25.01 22.24
C GLU A 365 -22.35 24.32 23.53
N GLN A 366 -21.60 23.23 23.45
CA GLN A 366 -21.07 22.47 24.59
C GLN A 366 -19.60 22.81 24.87
N LYS A 367 -19.36 23.94 25.52
CA LYS A 367 -18.01 24.43 25.84
C LYS A 367 -17.13 23.41 26.56
N GLY A 368 -17.68 22.68 27.55
CA GLY A 368 -16.90 21.69 28.31
C GLY A 368 -16.42 20.52 27.44
N MET A 369 -17.29 20.01 26.57
CA MET A 369 -16.94 18.93 25.65
C MET A 369 -15.88 19.37 24.65
N PHE A 370 -15.97 20.60 24.13
CA PHE A 370 -14.97 21.17 23.23
C PHE A 370 -13.56 21.17 23.84
N PHE A 371 -13.40 21.65 25.07
CA PHE A 371 -12.08 21.68 25.73
C PHE A 371 -11.49 20.28 25.93
N VAL A 372 -12.32 19.31 26.31
CA VAL A 372 -11.89 17.92 26.49
C VAL A 372 -11.48 17.31 25.14
N GLN A 373 -12.29 17.50 24.11
CA GLN A 373 -11.99 17.00 22.77
C GLN A 373 -10.71 17.61 22.20
N SER A 374 -10.59 18.95 22.24
CA SER A 374 -9.38 19.64 21.76
C SER A 374 -8.10 19.22 22.51
N PHE A 375 -8.22 18.91 23.80
CA PHE A 375 -7.09 18.39 24.58
C PHE A 375 -6.64 17.01 24.08
N PHE A 376 -7.59 16.09 23.87
CA PHE A 376 -7.25 14.75 23.37
C PHE A 376 -6.75 14.80 21.94
N GLU A 377 -7.32 15.62 21.06
CA GLU A 377 -6.82 15.82 19.69
C GLU A 377 -5.37 16.36 19.71
N LEU A 378 -5.07 17.35 20.57
CA LEU A 378 -3.72 17.85 20.69
C LEU A 378 -2.73 16.77 21.18
N PHE A 379 -3.15 15.96 22.15
CA PHE A 379 -2.35 14.85 22.65
C PHE A 379 -2.08 13.81 21.56
N GLU A 380 -3.09 13.46 20.77
CA GLU A 380 -2.97 12.56 19.61
C GLU A 380 -2.00 13.11 18.56
N VAL A 381 -2.08 14.39 18.27
CA VAL A 381 -1.15 15.08 17.35
C VAL A 381 0.30 14.99 17.82
N LEU A 382 0.55 15.22 19.10
CA LEU A 382 1.91 15.12 19.67
C LEU A 382 2.45 13.69 19.60
N LEU A 383 1.61 12.70 19.90
CA LEU A 383 1.96 11.29 19.76
C LEU A 383 2.22 10.92 18.29
N SER A 384 1.41 11.44 17.37
CA SER A 384 1.58 11.21 15.93
C SER A 384 2.91 11.77 15.42
N TYR A 385 3.29 12.99 15.83
CA TYR A 385 4.59 13.56 15.45
C TYR A 385 5.76 12.72 15.96
N LEU A 386 5.69 12.27 17.21
CA LEU A 386 6.71 11.41 17.80
C LEU A 386 6.80 10.07 17.06
N SER A 387 5.65 9.40 16.85
CA SER A 387 5.56 8.11 16.18
C SER A 387 6.07 8.19 14.74
N ASN A 388 5.64 9.19 13.98
CA ASN A 388 6.07 9.39 12.60
C ASN A 388 7.58 9.66 12.52
N THR A 389 8.12 10.46 13.43
CA THR A 389 9.57 10.73 13.47
C THR A 389 10.37 9.48 13.79
N LEU A 390 9.92 8.66 14.75
CA LEU A 390 10.58 7.42 15.14
C LEU A 390 10.38 6.27 14.14
N SER A 391 9.43 6.35 13.24
CA SER A 391 9.18 5.33 12.22
C SER A 391 10.36 5.15 11.25
N PHE A 392 11.05 6.23 10.89
CA PHE A 392 12.19 6.17 9.97
C PHE A 392 13.39 5.40 10.52
N PRO A 393 13.86 5.65 11.76
CA PRO A 393 14.97 4.88 12.31
C PRO A 393 14.62 3.43 12.63
N VAL A 394 13.36 3.12 12.96
CA VAL A 394 12.93 1.72 13.20
C VAL A 394 13.13 0.87 11.94
N SER A 395 12.82 1.39 10.76
CA SER A 395 13.07 0.70 9.50
C SER A 395 14.55 0.38 9.30
N TYR A 396 15.46 1.21 9.79
CA TYR A 396 16.90 1.01 9.69
C TYR A 396 17.42 -0.03 10.71
N THR A 397 16.87 -0.09 11.92
CA THR A 397 17.32 -1.05 12.95
C THR A 397 17.10 -2.50 12.54
N HIS A 398 16.08 -2.79 11.73
CA HIS A 398 15.86 -4.13 11.18
C HIS A 398 16.96 -4.61 10.20
N LEU A 399 17.76 -3.71 9.67
CA LEU A 399 18.83 -4.01 8.72
C LEU A 399 20.20 -4.20 9.38
N THR A 400 20.38 -3.64 10.56
CA THR A 400 21.64 -3.73 11.31
C THR A 400 21.64 -4.85 12.34
N LEU A 401 20.56 -5.63 12.43
CA LEU A 401 20.53 -6.86 13.23
C LEU A 401 21.15 -8.00 12.41
N PRO A 402 22.11 -8.74 12.99
CA PRO A 402 22.77 -9.86 12.33
C PRO A 402 21.83 -11.03 12.05
#